data_8739fcad1ba2f6b230467e0854a15ade
#
_entry.id   8739fcad1ba2f6b230467e0854a15ade
#
_cell.length_a   1.000
_cell.length_b   1.000
_cell.length_c   1.000
_cell.angle_alpha   90.00
_cell.angle_beta   90.00
_cell.angle_gamma   90.00
#
_symmetry.space_group_name_H-M   'P 1'
#
loop_
_entity.id
_entity.type
_entity.pdbx_description
1 polymer ?
#
loop_
_entity_poly.entity_id
_entity_poly.type
_entity_poly.pdbx_seq_one_letter_code
_entity_poly.pdbx_strand_id
1 'polypeptide(L)'
;MNKTIQDTQTSYDRVAVEYGERFKDEMDDKPFDRDYLHRLVREVGDLGPICDMGCGPGQIARYLHRQGVKTLGVDLSANMVAVAQRLNPEIHFHQGNMLSLSDADNSWGGIAAFYCIIHIPREQIVDALREMKRVLKPGGILLITFHIGTEIKHLDDWWEKPVNLDFAFYLPTEMESWLKEAGFELEESLVREPIAEVEVATQRAYIFAKKNN
;
A
#
# COMPACT_ATOMS: atom_id res chain seq x y z
N MET A 1 17.51 -10.63 -14.82
CA MET A 1 18.18 -10.37 -13.50
C MET A 1 17.12 -10.34 -12.44
N ASN A 2 17.29 -11.08 -11.36
CA ASN A 2 16.34 -10.99 -10.25
C ASN A 2 16.51 -9.62 -9.60
N LYS A 3 15.42 -8.87 -9.55
CA LYS A 3 15.34 -7.56 -8.93
C LYS A 3 15.42 -7.68 -7.42
N THR A 4 16.13 -6.79 -6.81
CA THR A 4 16.32 -6.78 -5.36
C THR A 4 15.43 -5.72 -4.71
N ILE A 5 15.12 -5.90 -3.43
CA ILE A 5 14.46 -4.87 -2.60
C ILE A 5 15.27 -3.56 -2.64
N GLN A 6 16.59 -3.67 -2.72
CA GLN A 6 17.50 -2.52 -2.83
C GLN A 6 17.31 -1.73 -4.14
N ASP A 7 17.03 -2.40 -5.26
CA ASP A 7 16.74 -1.71 -6.54
C ASP A 7 15.46 -0.88 -6.43
N THR A 8 14.41 -1.45 -5.83
CA THR A 8 13.13 -0.77 -5.57
C THR A 8 13.35 0.45 -4.66
N GLN A 9 14.02 0.26 -3.53
CA GLN A 9 14.33 1.34 -2.59
C GLN A 9 15.09 2.48 -3.28
N THR A 10 16.21 2.15 -3.95
CA THR A 10 17.06 3.15 -4.63
C THR A 10 16.31 3.92 -5.71
N SER A 11 15.41 3.23 -6.44
CA SER A 11 14.60 3.86 -7.48
C SER A 11 13.62 4.86 -6.90
N TYR A 12 12.89 4.50 -5.84
CA TYR A 12 11.97 5.40 -5.16
C TYR A 12 12.68 6.54 -4.44
N ASP A 13 13.87 6.30 -3.86
CA ASP A 13 14.70 7.37 -3.28
C ASP A 13 15.05 8.45 -4.31
N ARG A 14 15.30 8.07 -5.57
CA ARG A 14 15.63 9.00 -6.66
C ARG A 14 14.46 9.87 -7.10
N VAL A 15 13.25 9.34 -7.10
CA VAL A 15 12.06 10.03 -7.60
C VAL A 15 11.22 10.68 -6.50
N ALA A 16 11.55 10.50 -5.23
CA ALA A 16 10.72 10.85 -4.08
C ALA A 16 10.18 12.29 -4.11
N VAL A 17 11.03 13.26 -4.40
CA VAL A 17 10.63 14.69 -4.43
C VAL A 17 9.63 14.94 -5.56
N GLU A 18 9.96 14.50 -6.77
CA GLU A 18 9.09 14.63 -7.95
C GLU A 18 7.77 13.91 -7.76
N TYR A 19 7.82 12.68 -7.20
CA TYR A 19 6.65 11.90 -6.87
C TYR A 19 5.74 12.63 -5.87
N GLY A 20 6.33 13.20 -4.83
CA GLY A 20 5.59 13.98 -3.84
C GLY A 20 4.87 15.18 -4.44
N GLU A 21 5.53 15.94 -5.33
CA GLU A 21 4.89 17.09 -5.98
C GLU A 21 3.75 16.70 -6.91
N ARG A 22 3.85 15.55 -7.60
CA ARG A 22 2.83 15.10 -8.55
C ARG A 22 1.63 14.44 -7.88
N PHE A 23 1.84 13.69 -6.78
CA PHE A 23 0.80 12.85 -6.19
C PHE A 23 0.30 13.30 -4.83
N LYS A 24 0.83 14.40 -4.26
CA LYS A 24 0.38 14.89 -2.94
C LYS A 24 -1.14 15.11 -2.85
N ASP A 25 -1.80 15.50 -3.94
CA ASP A 25 -3.23 15.81 -3.96
C ASP A 25 -4.05 14.74 -4.72
N GLU A 26 -3.45 13.59 -5.00
CA GLU A 26 -4.06 12.48 -5.78
C GLU A 26 -5.44 12.03 -5.26
N MET A 27 -5.68 12.11 -3.96
CA MET A 27 -6.94 11.71 -3.34
C MET A 27 -8.13 12.58 -3.77
N ASP A 28 -7.90 13.78 -4.28
CA ASP A 28 -8.98 14.70 -4.70
C ASP A 28 -9.72 14.15 -5.94
N ASP A 29 -9.00 13.46 -6.84
CA ASP A 29 -9.51 12.90 -8.09
C ASP A 29 -9.87 11.41 -8.00
N LYS A 30 -9.81 10.80 -6.79
CA LYS A 30 -10.06 9.37 -6.58
C LYS A 30 -11.23 9.09 -5.63
N PRO A 31 -12.47 9.37 -6.04
CA PRO A 31 -13.64 9.19 -5.18
C PRO A 31 -13.80 7.73 -4.71
N PHE A 32 -13.53 6.76 -5.56
CA PHE A 32 -13.60 5.33 -5.23
C PHE A 32 -12.63 4.95 -4.10
N ASP A 33 -11.38 5.41 -4.20
CA ASP A 33 -10.37 5.13 -3.18
C ASP A 33 -10.79 5.75 -1.84
N ARG A 34 -11.37 6.97 -1.87
CA ARG A 34 -11.92 7.61 -0.67
C ARG A 34 -13.05 6.82 -0.02
N ASP A 35 -13.98 6.28 -0.81
CA ASP A 35 -15.10 5.50 -0.30
C ASP A 35 -14.62 4.21 0.39
N TYR A 36 -13.61 3.54 -0.19
CA TYR A 36 -13.00 2.36 0.41
C TYR A 36 -12.18 2.69 1.67
N LEU A 37 -11.47 3.82 1.69
CA LEU A 37 -10.79 4.30 2.90
C LEU A 37 -11.80 4.68 4.01
N HIS A 38 -12.94 5.31 3.67
CA HIS A 38 -14.02 5.54 4.63
C HIS A 38 -14.59 4.25 5.20
N ARG A 39 -14.74 3.21 4.37
CA ARG A 39 -15.17 1.90 4.83
C ARG A 39 -14.13 1.30 5.77
N LEU A 40 -12.85 1.34 5.42
CA LEU A 40 -11.76 0.88 6.28
C LEU A 40 -11.81 1.54 7.66
N VAL A 41 -11.96 2.87 7.69
CA VAL A 41 -12.10 3.63 8.95
C VAL A 41 -13.27 3.13 9.79
N ARG A 42 -14.45 2.93 9.17
CA ARG A 42 -15.63 2.42 9.90
C ARG A 42 -15.45 1.02 10.45
N GLU A 43 -14.84 0.13 9.68
CA GLU A 43 -14.64 -1.28 10.08
C GLU A 43 -13.56 -1.43 11.14
N VAL A 44 -12.51 -0.62 11.09
CA VAL A 44 -11.47 -0.58 12.13
C VAL A 44 -12.00 0.02 13.43
N GLY A 45 -12.83 1.06 13.36
CA GLY A 45 -13.39 1.74 14.55
C GLY A 45 -12.30 2.10 15.56
N ASP A 46 -12.49 1.70 16.80
CA ASP A 46 -11.56 1.97 17.92
C ASP A 46 -10.47 0.90 18.11
N LEU A 47 -10.35 -0.03 17.18
CA LEU A 47 -9.42 -1.17 17.33
C LEU A 47 -7.96 -0.73 17.44
N GLY A 48 -7.56 0.33 16.72
CA GLY A 48 -6.19 0.86 16.78
C GLY A 48 -5.86 1.80 15.63
N PRO A 49 -4.58 2.18 15.48
CA PRO A 49 -4.15 3.02 14.37
C PRO A 49 -4.30 2.28 13.03
N ILE A 50 -4.46 3.06 11.94
CA ILE A 50 -4.41 2.57 10.57
C ILE A 50 -3.05 2.92 9.97
N CYS A 51 -2.37 1.93 9.44
CA CYS A 51 -1.10 2.09 8.72
C CYS A 51 -1.36 2.27 7.22
N ASP A 52 -0.78 3.33 6.64
CA ASP A 52 -0.59 3.49 5.21
C ASP A 52 0.70 2.73 4.83
N MET A 53 0.56 1.54 4.23
CA MET A 53 1.67 0.65 3.86
C MET A 53 2.15 0.96 2.44
N GLY A 54 3.46 1.25 2.30
CA GLY A 54 4.02 1.80 1.08
C GLY A 54 3.52 3.24 0.87
N CYS A 55 3.60 4.05 1.91
CA CYS A 55 2.90 5.33 2.01
C CYS A 55 3.34 6.39 1.00
N GLY A 56 4.48 6.21 0.32
CA GLY A 56 5.02 7.22 -0.57
C GLY A 56 5.09 8.60 0.09
N PRO A 57 4.53 9.67 -0.52
CA PRO A 57 4.51 11.01 0.07
C PRO A 57 3.44 11.22 1.14
N GLY A 58 2.69 10.16 1.55
CA GLY A 58 1.74 10.19 2.65
C GLY A 58 0.35 10.74 2.33
N GLN A 59 -0.08 10.75 1.06
CA GLN A 59 -1.39 11.29 0.65
C GLN A 59 -2.55 10.47 1.22
N ILE A 60 -2.43 9.14 1.31
CA ILE A 60 -3.43 8.26 1.92
C ILE A 60 -3.42 8.42 3.43
N ALA A 61 -2.24 8.40 4.05
CA ALA A 61 -2.12 8.66 5.49
C ALA A 61 -2.75 10.00 5.88
N ARG A 62 -2.50 11.07 5.11
CA ARG A 62 -3.12 12.38 5.32
C ARG A 62 -4.64 12.33 5.19
N TYR A 63 -5.14 11.61 4.20
CA TYR A 63 -6.58 11.46 4.02
C TYR A 63 -7.22 10.75 5.21
N LEU A 64 -6.65 9.63 5.66
CA LEU A 64 -7.09 8.89 6.85
C LEU A 64 -7.03 9.76 8.13
N HIS A 65 -5.93 10.49 8.32
CA HIS A 65 -5.78 11.38 9.48
C HIS A 65 -6.87 12.46 9.53
N ARG A 66 -7.24 13.03 8.38
CA ARG A 66 -8.35 14.00 8.28
C ARG A 66 -9.72 13.42 8.62
N GLN A 67 -9.88 12.09 8.59
CA GLN A 67 -11.09 11.41 9.09
C GLN A 67 -11.08 11.23 10.63
N GLY A 68 -10.08 11.74 11.32
CA GLY A 68 -9.98 11.71 12.78
C GLY A 68 -9.42 10.41 13.36
N VAL A 69 -8.86 9.51 12.53
CA VAL A 69 -8.25 8.27 13.02
C VAL A 69 -6.76 8.45 13.29
N LYS A 70 -6.22 7.71 14.25
CA LYS A 70 -4.78 7.61 14.44
C LYS A 70 -4.17 6.92 13.24
N THR A 71 -3.22 7.60 12.61
CA THR A 71 -2.61 7.11 11.37
C THR A 71 -1.10 7.15 11.48
N LEU A 72 -0.45 6.20 10.83
CA LEU A 72 1.00 6.19 10.59
C LEU A 72 1.26 5.75 9.15
N GLY A 73 2.48 5.97 8.66
CA GLY A 73 2.88 5.48 7.34
C GLY A 73 4.23 4.76 7.38
N VAL A 74 4.33 3.72 6.56
CA VAL A 74 5.55 2.95 6.39
C VAL A 74 5.93 2.92 4.91
N ASP A 75 7.17 3.21 4.59
CA ASP A 75 7.69 3.10 3.22
C ASP A 75 9.10 2.49 3.21
N LEU A 76 9.43 1.79 2.14
CA LEU A 76 10.76 1.21 1.95
C LEU A 76 11.82 2.29 1.69
N SER A 77 11.44 3.39 1.02
CA SER A 77 12.30 4.51 0.66
C SER A 77 12.44 5.50 1.81
N ALA A 78 13.65 5.72 2.29
CA ALA A 78 13.93 6.75 3.29
C ALA A 78 13.59 8.16 2.78
N ASN A 79 13.79 8.42 1.49
CA ASN A 79 13.48 9.71 0.88
C ASN A 79 11.96 9.93 0.73
N MET A 80 11.16 8.88 0.47
CA MET A 80 9.69 8.98 0.52
C MET A 80 9.22 9.31 1.93
N VAL A 81 9.75 8.64 2.95
CA VAL A 81 9.45 8.94 4.36
C VAL A 81 9.78 10.40 4.70
N ALA A 82 10.93 10.91 4.26
CA ALA A 82 11.31 12.31 4.49
C ALA A 82 10.35 13.30 3.80
N VAL A 83 9.90 12.97 2.58
CA VAL A 83 8.89 13.77 1.86
C VAL A 83 7.55 13.70 2.59
N ALA A 84 7.08 12.51 2.99
CA ALA A 84 5.84 12.32 3.71
C ALA A 84 5.82 13.11 5.03
N GLN A 85 6.91 13.04 5.81
CA GLN A 85 7.05 13.76 7.08
C GLN A 85 7.04 15.28 6.89
N ARG A 86 7.65 15.78 5.81
CA ARG A 86 7.65 17.21 5.47
C ARG A 86 6.26 17.70 5.08
N LEU A 87 5.52 16.90 4.31
CA LEU A 87 4.18 17.27 3.82
C LEU A 87 3.10 17.12 4.90
N ASN A 88 3.32 16.22 5.86
CA ASN A 88 2.32 15.86 6.89
C ASN A 88 3.01 15.75 8.26
N PRO A 89 3.47 16.87 8.87
CA PRO A 89 4.30 16.85 10.08
C PRO A 89 3.58 16.28 11.30
N GLU A 90 2.25 16.23 11.31
CA GLU A 90 1.39 15.70 12.38
C GLU A 90 1.26 14.17 12.36
N ILE A 91 1.71 13.50 11.29
CA ILE A 91 1.62 12.05 11.14
C ILE A 91 3.01 11.43 11.33
N HIS A 92 3.07 10.30 12.01
CA HIS A 92 4.30 9.55 12.16
C HIS A 92 4.58 8.69 10.94
N PHE A 93 5.75 8.88 10.31
CA PHE A 93 6.24 8.05 9.22
C PHE A 93 7.57 7.43 9.59
N HIS A 94 7.78 6.17 9.21
CA HIS A 94 9.08 5.52 9.37
C HIS A 94 9.43 4.62 8.19
N GLN A 95 10.73 4.41 8.01
CA GLN A 95 11.22 3.49 6.99
C GLN A 95 10.97 2.05 7.44
N GLY A 96 10.44 1.21 6.54
CA GLY A 96 10.19 -0.19 6.82
C GLY A 96 10.06 -1.04 5.55
N ASN A 97 10.33 -2.32 5.70
CA ASN A 97 10.15 -3.32 4.65
C ASN A 97 8.96 -4.21 5.02
N MET A 98 7.95 -4.28 4.15
CA MET A 98 6.73 -5.08 4.38
C MET A 98 7.00 -6.60 4.50
N LEU A 99 8.20 -7.06 4.16
CA LEU A 99 8.64 -8.43 4.41
C LEU A 99 9.23 -8.64 5.81
N SER A 100 9.54 -7.57 6.55
CA SER A 100 10.12 -7.62 7.89
C SER A 100 9.95 -6.27 8.58
N LEU A 101 8.78 -6.05 9.18
CA LEU A 101 8.42 -4.82 9.87
C LEU A 101 9.03 -4.78 11.28
N SER A 102 9.52 -3.62 11.68
CA SER A 102 10.02 -3.40 13.05
C SER A 102 8.91 -3.25 14.09
N ASP A 103 7.67 -3.10 13.63
CA ASP A 103 6.51 -2.89 14.48
C ASP A 103 6.11 -4.15 15.24
N ALA A 104 5.59 -3.96 16.45
CA ALA A 104 5.22 -5.06 17.33
C ALA A 104 4.01 -5.83 16.81
N ASP A 105 3.89 -7.09 17.22
CA ASP A 105 2.70 -7.91 16.97
C ASP A 105 1.45 -7.21 17.52
N ASN A 106 0.35 -7.28 16.78
CA ASN A 106 -0.95 -6.77 17.22
C ASN A 106 -0.93 -5.28 17.60
N SER A 107 -0.19 -4.46 16.85
CA SER A 107 -0.05 -3.01 17.12
C SER A 107 -1.06 -2.15 16.34
N TRP A 108 -1.53 -2.62 15.17
CA TRP A 108 -2.38 -1.84 14.27
C TRP A 108 -3.82 -2.38 14.22
N GLY A 109 -4.79 -1.47 14.08
CA GLY A 109 -6.19 -1.82 13.88
C GLY A 109 -6.51 -2.09 12.40
N GLY A 110 -5.80 -1.42 11.49
CA GLY A 110 -5.98 -1.57 10.05
C GLY A 110 -4.73 -1.28 9.24
N ILE A 111 -4.73 -1.75 8.00
CA ILE A 111 -3.71 -1.46 6.98
C ILE A 111 -4.41 -1.06 5.68
N ALA A 112 -3.99 0.08 5.10
CA ALA A 112 -4.27 0.48 3.74
C ALA A 112 -3.01 0.23 2.89
N ALA A 113 -3.05 -0.79 2.02
CA ALA A 113 -1.93 -1.18 1.16
C ALA A 113 -2.29 -0.89 -0.31
N PHE A 114 -2.10 0.37 -0.73
CA PHE A 114 -2.48 0.86 -2.04
C PHE A 114 -1.31 0.77 -3.02
N TYR A 115 -1.42 -0.11 -4.01
CA TYR A 115 -0.46 -0.27 -5.12
C TYR A 115 1.00 -0.46 -4.68
N CYS A 116 1.25 -0.93 -3.45
CA CYS A 116 2.59 -1.17 -2.93
C CYS A 116 3.05 -2.63 -3.07
N ILE A 117 2.11 -3.59 -3.00
CA ILE A 117 2.40 -5.03 -3.12
C ILE A 117 2.96 -5.41 -4.50
N ILE A 118 2.73 -4.58 -5.51
CA ILE A 118 3.15 -4.77 -6.89
C ILE A 118 4.68 -4.79 -7.10
N HIS A 119 5.44 -4.45 -6.08
CA HIS A 119 6.92 -4.49 -6.08
C HIS A 119 7.48 -5.73 -5.37
N ILE A 120 6.61 -6.58 -4.82
CA ILE A 120 7.02 -7.80 -4.13
C ILE A 120 7.05 -8.96 -5.14
N PRO A 121 8.14 -9.74 -5.22
CA PRO A 121 8.18 -10.96 -6.03
C PRO A 121 7.05 -11.93 -5.65
N ARG A 122 6.47 -12.61 -6.64
CA ARG A 122 5.33 -13.52 -6.42
C ARG A 122 5.56 -14.55 -5.32
N GLU A 123 6.76 -15.09 -5.26
CA GLU A 123 7.18 -16.08 -4.26
C GLU A 123 7.27 -15.52 -2.83
N GLN A 124 7.27 -14.20 -2.65
CA GLN A 124 7.34 -13.52 -1.34
C GLN A 124 6.02 -12.85 -0.93
N ILE A 125 4.99 -12.90 -1.76
CA ILE A 125 3.69 -12.26 -1.46
C ILE A 125 3.09 -12.80 -0.16
N VAL A 126 3.09 -14.12 0.00
CA VAL A 126 2.50 -14.75 1.21
C VAL A 126 3.27 -14.34 2.46
N ASP A 127 4.59 -14.19 2.38
CA ASP A 127 5.40 -13.74 3.52
C ASP A 127 5.12 -12.28 3.86
N ALA A 128 4.97 -11.39 2.87
CA ALA A 128 4.54 -10.01 3.09
C ALA A 128 3.15 -9.95 3.75
N LEU A 129 2.21 -10.76 3.29
CA LEU A 129 0.86 -10.84 3.87
C LEU A 129 0.86 -11.41 5.29
N ARG A 130 1.70 -12.41 5.59
CA ARG A 130 1.89 -12.94 6.96
C ARG A 130 2.45 -11.87 7.90
N GLU A 131 3.38 -11.06 7.41
CA GLU A 131 3.96 -9.97 8.18
C GLU A 131 2.93 -8.85 8.45
N MET A 132 2.14 -8.47 7.45
CA MET A 132 1.00 -7.55 7.65
C MET A 132 0.00 -8.12 8.66
N LYS A 133 -0.29 -9.41 8.58
CA LYS A 133 -1.17 -10.08 9.56
C LYS A 133 -0.58 -10.09 10.96
N ARG A 134 0.74 -10.28 11.11
CA ARG A 134 1.42 -10.26 12.42
C ARG A 134 1.19 -8.94 13.16
N VAL A 135 1.37 -7.82 12.48
CA VAL A 135 1.24 -6.48 13.08
C VAL A 135 -0.21 -6.05 13.30
N LEU A 136 -1.17 -6.60 12.55
CA LEU A 136 -2.59 -6.37 12.79
C LEU A 136 -3.03 -7.00 14.11
N LYS A 137 -3.92 -6.32 14.83
CA LYS A 137 -4.64 -6.87 15.99
C LYS A 137 -5.62 -7.96 15.54
N PRO A 138 -6.01 -8.89 16.44
CA PRO A 138 -7.16 -9.76 16.20
C PRO A 138 -8.38 -8.92 15.78
N GLY A 139 -9.06 -9.32 14.71
CA GLY A 139 -10.16 -8.55 14.11
C GLY A 139 -9.71 -7.37 13.24
N GLY A 140 -8.40 -7.11 13.12
CA GLY A 140 -7.87 -6.02 12.29
C GLY A 140 -8.08 -6.24 10.79
N ILE A 141 -8.21 -5.15 10.06
CA ILE A 141 -8.62 -5.12 8.65
C ILE A 141 -7.44 -4.76 7.75
N LEU A 142 -7.25 -5.52 6.68
CA LEU A 142 -6.37 -5.20 5.55
C LEU A 142 -7.23 -4.80 4.35
N LEU A 143 -7.01 -3.60 3.84
CA LEU A 143 -7.46 -3.18 2.51
C LEU A 143 -6.25 -3.17 1.58
N ILE A 144 -6.26 -4.05 0.58
CA ILE A 144 -5.19 -4.14 -0.41
C ILE A 144 -5.70 -3.84 -1.81
N THR A 145 -4.95 -3.03 -2.56
CA THR A 145 -5.29 -2.68 -3.96
C THR A 145 -4.10 -2.91 -4.89
N PHE A 146 -4.41 -3.33 -6.11
CA PHE A 146 -3.39 -3.61 -7.13
C PHE A 146 -3.97 -3.55 -8.55
N HIS A 147 -3.09 -3.48 -9.54
CA HIS A 147 -3.44 -3.58 -10.96
C HIS A 147 -3.67 -5.03 -11.37
N ILE A 148 -4.75 -5.26 -12.14
CA ILE A 148 -5.12 -6.60 -12.60
C ILE A 148 -4.40 -6.93 -13.89
N GLY A 149 -3.80 -8.12 -13.94
CA GLY A 149 -3.08 -8.68 -15.10
C GLY A 149 -2.18 -9.83 -14.70
N THR A 150 -1.37 -10.28 -15.64
CA THR A 150 -0.41 -11.37 -15.44
C THR A 150 1.02 -10.96 -15.81
N GLU A 151 1.18 -9.75 -16.34
CA GLU A 151 2.44 -9.22 -16.80
C GLU A 151 3.25 -8.57 -15.68
N ILE A 152 4.54 -8.40 -15.94
CA ILE A 152 5.44 -7.53 -15.20
C ILE A 152 5.87 -6.41 -16.14
N LYS A 153 5.58 -5.17 -15.78
CA LYS A 153 6.04 -3.99 -16.51
C LYS A 153 7.34 -3.49 -15.89
N HIS A 154 8.40 -3.50 -16.67
CA HIS A 154 9.69 -2.94 -16.29
C HIS A 154 9.78 -1.46 -16.63
N LEU A 155 10.37 -0.68 -15.75
CA LEU A 155 10.66 0.73 -15.96
C LEU A 155 12.13 0.99 -15.61
N ASP A 156 12.90 1.55 -16.55
CA ASP A 156 14.31 1.91 -16.41
C ASP A 156 14.56 3.42 -16.38
N ASP A 157 13.54 4.22 -16.73
CA ASP A 157 13.51 5.67 -16.60
C ASP A 157 12.17 6.17 -16.08
N TRP A 158 12.18 7.06 -15.10
CA TRP A 158 10.99 7.72 -14.57
C TRP A 158 11.26 9.21 -14.40
N TRP A 159 10.64 10.01 -15.26
CA TRP A 159 10.82 11.46 -15.30
C TRP A 159 12.29 11.88 -15.46
N GLU A 160 12.96 11.33 -16.44
CA GLU A 160 14.39 11.58 -16.74
C GLU A 160 15.33 11.17 -15.59
N LYS A 161 14.89 10.29 -14.71
CA LYS A 161 15.70 9.70 -13.66
C LYS A 161 15.85 8.20 -13.88
N PRO A 162 17.09 7.69 -13.85
CA PRO A 162 17.28 6.25 -14.01
C PRO A 162 16.69 5.48 -12.80
N VAL A 163 15.82 4.53 -13.09
CA VAL A 163 15.21 3.64 -12.10
C VAL A 163 15.40 2.19 -12.52
N ASN A 164 15.11 1.27 -11.64
CA ASN A 164 15.09 -0.15 -11.92
C ASN A 164 13.87 -0.75 -11.19
N LEU A 165 12.68 -0.54 -11.76
CA LEU A 165 11.40 -0.92 -11.15
C LEU A 165 10.67 -1.95 -11.97
N ASP A 166 10.11 -2.95 -11.29
CA ASP A 166 9.10 -3.85 -11.84
C ASP A 166 7.76 -3.57 -11.17
N PHE A 167 6.73 -3.54 -11.96
CA PHE A 167 5.34 -3.44 -11.55
C PHE A 167 4.68 -4.76 -11.92
N ALA A 168 4.54 -5.65 -10.96
CA ALA A 168 3.88 -6.93 -11.14
C ALA A 168 2.36 -6.76 -11.06
N PHE A 169 1.66 -7.32 -12.02
CA PHE A 169 0.20 -7.36 -12.02
C PHE A 169 -0.26 -8.72 -11.52
N TYR A 170 -1.41 -8.77 -10.85
CA TYR A 170 -1.94 -9.98 -10.24
C TYR A 170 -3.39 -10.19 -10.62
N LEU A 171 -3.82 -11.45 -10.70
CA LEU A 171 -5.25 -11.75 -10.78
C LEU A 171 -5.87 -11.70 -9.38
N PRO A 172 -7.13 -11.22 -9.23
CA PRO A 172 -7.82 -11.22 -7.94
C PRO A 172 -7.84 -12.60 -7.28
N THR A 173 -8.05 -13.66 -8.06
CA THR A 173 -8.07 -15.05 -7.57
C THR A 173 -6.73 -15.52 -7.00
N GLU A 174 -5.60 -15.03 -7.53
CA GLU A 174 -4.27 -15.32 -6.98
C GLU A 174 -4.12 -14.65 -5.62
N MET A 175 -4.43 -13.34 -5.53
CA MET A 175 -4.32 -12.59 -4.27
C MET A 175 -5.25 -13.16 -3.19
N GLU A 176 -6.47 -13.54 -3.55
CA GLU A 176 -7.41 -14.20 -2.64
C GLU A 176 -6.86 -15.52 -2.10
N SER A 177 -6.17 -16.31 -2.97
CA SER A 177 -5.51 -17.54 -2.55
C SER A 177 -4.36 -17.27 -1.58
N TRP A 178 -3.51 -16.28 -1.86
CA TRP A 178 -2.39 -15.90 -1.01
C TRP A 178 -2.85 -15.31 0.33
N LEU A 179 -3.93 -14.52 0.34
CA LEU A 179 -4.53 -14.01 1.58
C LEU A 179 -5.03 -15.16 2.47
N LYS A 180 -5.71 -16.15 1.89
CA LYS A 180 -6.15 -17.36 2.62
C LYS A 180 -4.96 -18.17 3.13
N GLU A 181 -3.91 -18.35 2.32
CA GLU A 181 -2.68 -19.04 2.74
C GLU A 181 -1.96 -18.31 3.87
N ALA A 182 -1.96 -16.97 3.85
CA ALA A 182 -1.45 -16.14 4.94
C ALA A 182 -2.35 -16.17 6.19
N GLY A 183 -3.55 -16.78 6.09
CA GLY A 183 -4.49 -16.98 7.18
C GLY A 183 -5.45 -15.81 7.41
N PHE A 184 -5.69 -14.97 6.41
CA PHE A 184 -6.76 -13.99 6.43
C PHE A 184 -8.12 -14.61 6.08
N GLU A 185 -9.18 -14.04 6.62
CA GLU A 185 -10.54 -14.23 6.16
C GLU A 185 -10.88 -13.17 5.12
N LEU A 186 -11.38 -13.58 3.96
CA LEU A 186 -11.79 -12.65 2.91
C LEU A 186 -13.19 -12.11 3.23
N GLU A 187 -13.34 -10.80 3.19
CA GLU A 187 -14.65 -10.14 3.37
C GLU A 187 -15.25 -9.69 2.04
N GLU A 188 -14.45 -9.11 1.16
CA GLU A 188 -14.88 -8.65 -0.16
C GLU A 188 -13.72 -8.61 -1.14
N SER A 189 -14.03 -8.87 -2.40
CA SER A 189 -13.13 -8.66 -3.54
C SER A 189 -13.90 -7.96 -4.66
N LEU A 190 -13.47 -6.76 -5.03
CA LEU A 190 -14.09 -5.94 -6.06
C LEU A 190 -13.10 -5.63 -7.17
N VAL A 191 -13.61 -5.60 -8.40
CA VAL A 191 -12.88 -5.16 -9.60
C VAL A 191 -13.56 -3.92 -10.16
N ARG A 192 -12.76 -2.92 -10.56
CA ARG A 192 -13.26 -1.74 -11.26
C ARG A 192 -12.40 -1.35 -12.47
N GLU A 193 -13.04 -0.63 -13.38
CA GLU A 193 -12.36 0.04 -14.48
C GLU A 193 -11.55 1.25 -13.98
N PRO A 194 -10.50 1.66 -14.72
CA PRO A 194 -9.78 2.89 -14.42
C PRO A 194 -10.67 4.12 -14.59
N ILE A 195 -10.38 5.17 -13.83
CA ILE A 195 -10.95 6.50 -14.07
C ILE A 195 -10.25 7.06 -15.31
N ALA A 196 -11.02 7.29 -16.39
CA ALA A 196 -10.46 7.80 -17.63
C ALA A 196 -9.70 9.12 -17.42
N GLU A 197 -8.59 9.29 -18.12
CA GLU A 197 -7.71 10.48 -18.09
C GLU A 197 -7.01 10.75 -16.73
N VAL A 198 -7.42 10.08 -15.64
CA VAL A 198 -6.82 10.22 -14.31
C VAL A 198 -5.86 9.08 -14.01
N GLU A 199 -6.22 7.87 -14.43
CA GLU A 199 -5.52 6.66 -14.05
C GLU A 199 -4.94 5.90 -15.24
N VAL A 200 -3.89 5.12 -14.98
CA VAL A 200 -3.35 4.17 -15.97
C VAL A 200 -4.46 3.22 -16.42
N ALA A 201 -4.53 2.94 -17.73
CA ALA A 201 -5.57 2.14 -18.38
C ALA A 201 -5.45 0.65 -18.04
N THR A 202 -5.67 0.29 -16.78
CA THR A 202 -5.69 -1.07 -16.24
C THR A 202 -6.85 -1.22 -15.29
N GLN A 203 -7.50 -2.39 -15.25
CA GLN A 203 -8.45 -2.72 -14.18
C GLN A 203 -7.72 -2.79 -12.83
N ARG A 204 -8.46 -2.51 -11.76
CA ARG A 204 -7.97 -2.52 -10.39
C ARG A 204 -8.80 -3.44 -9.51
N ALA A 205 -8.12 -4.13 -8.62
CA ALA A 205 -8.75 -4.91 -7.57
C ALA A 205 -8.65 -4.20 -6.22
N TYR A 206 -9.69 -4.34 -5.42
CA TYR A 206 -9.79 -3.91 -4.03
C TYR A 206 -10.24 -5.12 -3.22
N ILE A 207 -9.45 -5.52 -2.24
CA ILE A 207 -9.79 -6.68 -1.41
C ILE A 207 -9.76 -6.25 0.05
N PHE A 208 -10.87 -6.50 0.76
CA PHE A 208 -10.93 -6.45 2.21
C PHE A 208 -10.69 -7.85 2.76
N ALA A 209 -9.77 -7.92 3.72
CA ALA A 209 -9.45 -9.15 4.42
C ALA A 209 -9.26 -8.87 5.90
N LYS A 210 -9.65 -9.82 6.75
CA LYS A 210 -9.67 -9.68 8.20
C LYS A 210 -8.73 -10.69 8.86
N LYS A 211 -8.01 -10.24 9.87
CA LYS A 211 -7.29 -11.13 10.77
C LYS A 211 -8.28 -11.76 11.74
N ASN A 212 -8.38 -13.09 11.70
CA ASN A 212 -9.20 -13.84 12.66
C ASN A 212 -8.72 -13.64 14.11
N ASN A 213 -9.62 -13.83 15.06
CA ASN A 213 -9.33 -13.77 16.50
C ASN A 213 -8.37 -14.87 16.96
#